data_d4c66beabae627e5f6dd92d734ef0c62
#
_entry.id   d4c66beabae627e5f6dd92d734ef0c62
#
_cell.length_a   1.000
_cell.length_b   1.000
_cell.length_c   1.000
_cell.angle_alpha   90.00
_cell.angle_beta   90.00
_cell.angle_gamma   90.00
#
_symmetry.space_group_name_H-M   'P 1'
#
loop_
_entity.id
_entity.type
_entity.pdbx_description
1 polymer ?
#
loop_
_entity_poly.entity_id
_entity_poly.type
_entity_poly.pdbx_seq_one_letter_code
_entity_poly.pdbx_strand_id
1 'polypeptide(L)'
;MWLLRLLATLLVVLTARPAFVAGLSARAPAAVLHVQTARTSALHPLHASEEVTLWCAPDNLQVTIRKAWFVRKRDKKRFEAQLSANKKNATLTLTSPTIGDAGEYTCELDTQHGRLINQIHLYARPVAVADNDHFTVKDNNEFHLEAERRYVQRGDATNITCPVFGYPTPGIKWTKDGNPLELSDKISLEGVALLISEADYHHAGLYTCEAVNEYTAGGKTSKPLIVIDRMLDVKSELAWLYPLAVIFIILLVLFLVIGFCEIRKRRQNRQSRYFSQE
;
A
#
# COMPACT_ATOMS: atom_id res chain seq x y z
N MET A 1 44.24 -22.16 50.31
CA MET A 1 43.69 -20.84 50.71
C MET A 1 43.73 -19.75 49.60
N TRP A 2 44.54 -19.84 48.59
CA TRP A 2 44.65 -18.85 47.50
C TRP A 2 43.58 -19.04 46.41
N LEU A 3 43.20 -20.23 46.08
CA LEU A 3 42.15 -20.56 45.07
C LEU A 3 40.73 -20.11 45.47
N LEU A 4 40.40 -20.08 46.75
CA LEU A 4 39.08 -19.58 47.20
C LEU A 4 38.94 -18.07 47.12
N ARG A 5 40.03 -17.29 47.17
CA ARG A 5 40.01 -15.83 47.04
C ARG A 5 39.88 -15.40 45.59
N LEU A 6 40.43 -16.14 44.63
CA LEU A 6 40.28 -15.86 43.19
C LEU A 6 38.84 -16.16 42.67
N LEU A 7 38.18 -17.20 43.21
CA LEU A 7 36.79 -17.49 42.87
C LEU A 7 35.80 -16.47 43.44
N ALA A 8 36.08 -15.89 44.61
CA ALA A 8 35.22 -14.86 45.20
C ALA A 8 35.34 -13.50 44.44
N THR A 9 36.51 -13.16 43.89
CA THR A 9 36.69 -11.95 43.08
C THR A 9 36.12 -12.10 41.64
N LEU A 10 36.10 -13.33 41.09
CA LEU A 10 35.52 -13.60 39.80
C LEU A 10 33.96 -13.59 39.84
N LEU A 11 33.36 -13.96 40.96
CA LEU A 11 31.90 -13.95 41.14
C LEU A 11 31.32 -12.54 41.29
N VAL A 12 32.12 -11.60 41.82
CA VAL A 12 31.66 -10.20 42.00
C VAL A 12 31.64 -9.41 40.69
N VAL A 13 32.47 -9.78 39.69
CA VAL A 13 32.52 -9.09 38.40
C VAL A 13 31.36 -9.53 37.50
N LEU A 14 30.75 -10.70 37.69
CA LEU A 14 29.68 -11.24 36.84
C LEU A 14 28.26 -10.78 37.25
N THR A 15 28.09 -10.03 38.32
CA THR A 15 26.78 -9.57 38.80
C THR A 15 26.53 -8.07 38.69
N ALA A 16 27.39 -7.34 38.00
CA ALA A 16 27.11 -5.94 37.65
C ALA A 16 26.05 -5.89 36.53
N ARG A 17 24.82 -6.30 36.85
CA ARG A 17 23.66 -5.89 36.04
C ARG A 17 23.62 -4.36 36.08
N PRO A 18 23.44 -3.66 34.93
CA PRO A 18 23.23 -2.25 35.00
C PRO A 18 22.02 -2.00 35.90
N ALA A 19 22.22 -1.27 36.98
CA ALA A 19 21.16 -0.90 37.91
C ALA A 19 20.09 -0.17 37.10
N PHE A 20 18.97 -0.82 36.89
CA PHE A 20 17.76 -0.19 36.38
C PHE A 20 17.32 0.74 37.51
N VAL A 21 17.57 2.03 37.34
CA VAL A 21 17.17 3.03 38.32
C VAL A 21 15.64 3.09 38.27
N ALA A 22 15.00 2.40 39.20
CA ALA A 22 13.55 2.39 39.35
C ALA A 22 13.06 3.84 39.55
N GLY A 23 12.18 4.31 38.65
CA GLY A 23 11.54 5.61 38.77
C GLY A 23 11.96 6.68 37.76
N LEU A 24 12.92 6.44 36.88
CA LEU A 24 13.24 7.35 35.80
C LEU A 24 12.65 6.83 34.47
N SER A 25 11.74 7.61 33.90
CA SER A 25 11.13 7.36 32.60
C SER A 25 11.43 8.52 31.64
N ALA A 26 11.14 8.32 30.35
CA ALA A 26 11.26 9.35 29.33
C ALA A 26 9.89 9.57 28.69
N ARG A 27 9.60 10.82 28.33
CA ARG A 27 8.42 11.20 27.55
C ARG A 27 8.79 11.27 26.07
N ALA A 28 7.95 10.70 25.25
CA ALA A 28 8.15 10.65 23.81
C ALA A 28 6.76 10.60 23.13
N PRO A 29 6.17 11.75 22.79
CA PRO A 29 4.85 11.79 22.18
C PRO A 29 4.88 11.26 20.75
N ALA A 30 3.76 10.72 20.31
CA ALA A 30 3.57 10.33 18.93
C ALA A 30 3.47 11.56 18.02
N ALA A 31 3.95 11.40 16.78
CA ALA A 31 3.84 12.39 15.71
C ALA A 31 3.04 11.82 14.52
N VAL A 32 2.58 12.70 13.62
CA VAL A 32 1.79 12.33 12.43
C VAL A 32 2.44 12.91 11.20
N LEU A 33 2.56 12.09 10.15
CA LEU A 33 2.90 12.52 8.81
C LEU A 33 1.65 13.07 8.11
N HIS A 34 1.68 14.34 7.75
CA HIS A 34 0.63 14.98 6.99
C HIS A 34 0.91 14.85 5.49
N VAL A 35 0.04 14.18 4.77
CA VAL A 35 0.11 14.00 3.32
C VAL A 35 -1.13 14.56 2.65
N GLN A 36 -0.97 15.17 1.48
CA GLN A 36 -2.06 15.82 0.73
C GLN A 36 -2.69 14.90 -0.29
N THR A 37 -1.98 13.89 -0.76
CA THR A 37 -2.43 12.98 -1.80
C THR A 37 -2.49 11.54 -1.29
N ALA A 38 -3.32 10.72 -1.95
CA ALA A 38 -3.56 9.34 -1.55
C ALA A 38 -2.63 8.32 -2.21
N ARG A 39 -1.68 8.75 -3.05
CA ARG A 39 -0.90 7.84 -3.89
C ARG A 39 0.59 7.94 -3.62
N THR A 40 1.24 6.80 -3.54
CA THR A 40 2.69 6.66 -3.46
C THR A 40 3.18 5.49 -4.32
N SER A 41 4.45 5.47 -4.69
CA SER A 41 5.10 4.33 -5.34
C SER A 41 6.54 4.18 -4.85
N ALA A 42 7.17 3.04 -5.15
CA ALA A 42 8.58 2.83 -4.84
C ALA A 42 9.50 3.79 -5.62
N LEU A 43 9.11 4.11 -6.88
CA LEU A 43 9.85 5.05 -7.74
C LEU A 43 9.61 6.52 -7.34
N HIS A 44 8.40 6.84 -6.90
CA HIS A 44 7.99 8.20 -6.54
C HIS A 44 7.34 8.17 -5.15
N PRO A 45 8.15 8.06 -4.07
CA PRO A 45 7.64 8.01 -2.71
C PRO A 45 6.93 9.31 -2.38
N LEU A 46 5.75 9.19 -1.76
CA LEU A 46 4.98 10.33 -1.31
C LEU A 46 5.68 11.00 -0.13
N HIS A 47 6.09 12.24 -0.32
CA HIS A 47 6.62 13.08 0.74
C HIS A 47 5.50 13.69 1.59
N ALA A 48 5.78 13.87 2.86
CA ALA A 48 4.90 14.67 3.71
C ALA A 48 4.90 16.13 3.29
N SER A 49 3.80 16.83 3.51
CA SER A 49 3.66 18.27 3.20
C SER A 49 4.53 19.17 4.08
N GLU A 50 4.94 18.67 5.24
CA GLU A 50 5.69 19.41 6.23
C GLU A 50 6.80 18.55 6.82
N GLU A 51 7.83 19.20 7.38
CA GLU A 51 8.83 18.52 8.19
C GLU A 51 8.22 17.96 9.47
N VAL A 52 8.79 16.86 9.96
CA VAL A 52 8.33 16.24 11.20
C VAL A 52 9.46 16.19 12.21
N THR A 53 9.18 16.71 13.41
CA THR A 53 10.12 16.66 14.53
C THR A 53 9.66 15.64 15.57
N LEU A 54 10.44 14.59 15.75
CA LEU A 54 10.33 13.66 16.87
C LEU A 54 11.11 14.21 18.04
N TRP A 55 10.57 14.10 19.24
CA TRP A 55 11.29 14.54 20.43
C TRP A 55 11.11 13.59 21.61
N CYS A 56 12.08 13.64 22.53
CA CYS A 56 12.12 12.79 23.70
C CYS A 56 12.83 13.53 24.84
N ALA A 57 12.28 13.45 26.03
CA ALA A 57 12.81 14.10 27.22
C ALA A 57 12.69 13.21 28.45
N PRO A 58 13.62 13.26 29.42
CA PRO A 58 13.42 12.65 30.71
C PRO A 58 12.19 13.23 31.42
N ASP A 59 11.41 12.42 32.12
CA ASP A 59 10.28 12.90 32.91
C ASP A 59 10.74 13.79 34.08
N ASN A 60 11.89 13.45 34.65
CA ASN A 60 12.48 14.26 35.70
C ASN A 60 13.32 15.40 35.12
N LEU A 61 12.90 16.63 35.31
CA LEU A 61 13.55 17.85 34.82
C LEU A 61 14.95 18.09 35.37
N GLN A 62 15.37 17.39 36.43
CA GLN A 62 16.73 17.48 36.99
C GLN A 62 17.75 16.63 36.22
N VAL A 63 17.25 15.64 35.43
CA VAL A 63 18.11 14.76 34.63
C VAL A 63 18.60 15.50 33.40
N THR A 64 19.91 15.41 33.14
CA THR A 64 20.54 15.97 31.92
C THR A 64 20.95 14.86 30.97
N ILE A 65 20.77 15.11 29.69
CA ILE A 65 21.10 14.20 28.58
C ILE A 65 22.54 14.45 28.18
N ARG A 66 23.38 13.41 28.08
CA ARG A 66 24.75 13.45 27.56
C ARG A 66 24.77 13.24 26.05
N LYS A 67 24.05 12.17 25.60
CA LYS A 67 23.88 11.79 24.19
C LYS A 67 22.48 11.23 24.01
N ALA A 68 21.96 11.34 22.80
CA ALA A 68 20.67 10.78 22.46
C ALA A 68 20.62 10.27 21.02
N TRP A 69 19.82 9.26 20.79
CA TRP A 69 19.61 8.67 19.48
C TRP A 69 18.15 8.28 19.29
N PHE A 70 17.73 8.33 18.03
CA PHE A 70 16.48 7.73 17.59
C PHE A 70 16.81 6.54 16.70
N VAL A 71 16.25 5.38 17.00
CA VAL A 71 16.45 4.13 16.25
C VAL A 71 15.14 3.74 15.60
N ARG A 72 15.08 3.75 14.28
CA ARG A 72 13.90 3.29 13.54
C ARG A 72 13.83 1.76 13.62
N LYS A 73 12.72 1.22 14.12
CA LYS A 73 12.59 -0.20 14.43
C LYS A 73 12.66 -1.09 13.20
N ARG A 74 12.10 -0.64 12.08
CA ARG A 74 11.98 -1.42 10.83
C ARG A 74 13.33 -1.89 10.27
N ASP A 75 14.31 -0.98 10.18
CA ASP A 75 15.61 -1.21 9.55
C ASP A 75 16.79 -1.03 10.51
N LYS A 76 16.50 -0.80 11.78
CA LYS A 76 17.50 -0.54 12.83
C LYS A 76 18.39 0.67 12.55
N LYS A 77 17.98 1.55 11.64
CA LYS A 77 18.71 2.78 11.31
C LYS A 77 18.73 3.69 12.51
N ARG A 78 19.94 4.13 12.86
CA ARG A 78 20.20 4.99 14.02
C ARG A 78 20.47 6.41 13.55
N PHE A 79 19.78 7.36 14.16
CA PHE A 79 19.89 8.80 13.92
C PHE A 79 20.40 9.46 15.19
N GLU A 80 21.42 10.30 15.08
CA GLU A 80 21.89 11.11 16.20
C GLU A 80 20.90 12.25 16.45
N ALA A 81 20.53 12.45 17.71
CA ALA A 81 19.59 13.49 18.09
C ALA A 81 20.30 14.82 18.36
N GLN A 82 19.60 15.91 18.03
CA GLN A 82 20.00 17.24 18.45
C GLN A 82 19.57 17.48 19.90
N LEU A 83 20.47 17.93 20.74
CA LEU A 83 20.17 18.27 22.12
C LEU A 83 19.83 19.74 22.25
N SER A 84 18.81 20.06 23.06
CA SER A 84 18.50 21.43 23.45
C SER A 84 19.66 22.06 24.23
N ALA A 85 19.78 23.39 24.25
CA ALA A 85 20.87 24.12 24.95
C ALA A 85 20.98 23.75 26.44
N ASN A 86 19.82 23.46 27.09
CA ASN A 86 19.78 23.05 28.48
C ASN A 86 19.95 21.54 28.68
N LYS A 87 20.15 20.77 27.60
CA LYS A 87 20.31 19.30 27.60
C LYS A 87 19.16 18.55 28.26
N LYS A 88 17.92 19.09 28.18
CA LYS A 88 16.71 18.49 28.76
C LYS A 88 15.82 17.83 27.72
N ASN A 89 16.07 18.10 26.45
CA ASN A 89 15.28 17.55 25.34
C ASN A 89 16.21 17.10 24.20
N ALA A 90 15.84 16.01 23.56
CA ALA A 90 16.49 15.48 22.37
C ALA A 90 15.49 15.50 21.21
N THR A 91 15.89 15.99 20.05
CA THR A 91 15.04 16.14 18.88
C THR A 91 15.68 15.49 17.65
N LEU A 92 14.83 14.93 16.76
CA LEU A 92 15.16 14.49 15.44
C LEU A 92 14.19 15.14 14.45
N THR A 93 14.70 16.03 13.60
CA THR A 93 13.89 16.65 12.54
C THR A 93 14.10 15.91 11.24
N LEU A 94 13.03 15.41 10.67
CA LEU A 94 12.95 14.81 9.32
C LEU A 94 12.48 15.91 8.37
N THR A 95 13.41 16.49 7.60
CA THR A 95 13.16 17.68 6.75
C THR A 95 12.35 17.37 5.49
N SER A 96 12.39 16.14 5.01
CA SER A 96 11.61 15.69 3.84
C SER A 96 11.19 14.24 4.03
N PRO A 97 10.35 13.95 5.06
CA PRO A 97 9.98 12.59 5.35
C PRO A 97 9.05 12.05 4.27
N THR A 98 9.21 10.77 3.95
CA THR A 98 8.34 10.04 3.07
C THR A 98 7.33 9.23 3.87
N ILE A 99 6.25 8.76 3.22
CA ILE A 99 5.30 7.83 3.83
C ILE A 99 6.01 6.57 4.39
N GLY A 100 7.12 6.17 3.77
CA GLY A 100 7.94 5.06 4.22
C GLY A 100 8.71 5.31 5.52
N ASP A 101 8.81 6.56 5.99
CA ASP A 101 9.42 6.87 7.28
C ASP A 101 8.46 6.69 8.45
N ALA A 102 7.15 6.52 8.18
CA ALA A 102 6.18 6.17 9.20
C ALA A 102 6.51 4.83 9.85
N GLY A 103 6.27 4.73 11.14
CA GLY A 103 6.57 3.54 11.90
C GLY A 103 6.95 3.81 13.35
N GLU A 104 7.51 2.79 13.98
CA GLU A 104 7.97 2.83 15.36
C GLU A 104 9.45 3.22 15.42
N TYR A 105 9.74 4.17 16.28
CA TYR A 105 11.08 4.61 16.65
C TYR A 105 11.32 4.37 18.13
N THR A 106 12.55 4.07 18.49
CA THR A 106 12.99 4.01 19.88
C THR A 106 13.87 5.22 20.16
N CYS A 107 13.50 6.02 21.13
CA CYS A 107 14.36 7.07 21.68
C CYS A 107 15.26 6.48 22.76
N GLU A 108 16.56 6.70 22.63
CA GLU A 108 17.59 6.27 23.57
C GLU A 108 18.31 7.49 24.11
N LEU A 109 18.14 7.77 25.40
CA LEU A 109 18.80 8.86 26.11
C LEU A 109 19.89 8.33 27.01
N ASP A 110 21.13 8.73 26.80
CA ASP A 110 22.24 8.50 27.74
C ASP A 110 22.31 9.69 28.70
N THR A 111 22.10 9.40 29.98
CA THR A 111 22.04 10.41 31.03
C THR A 111 23.09 10.16 32.12
N GLN A 112 23.24 11.11 33.04
CA GLN A 112 24.13 10.94 34.20
C GLN A 112 23.68 9.80 35.15
N HIS A 113 22.41 9.37 35.07
CA HIS A 113 21.82 8.35 35.93
C HIS A 113 21.61 7.00 35.21
N GLY A 114 22.06 6.88 33.96
CA GLY A 114 21.93 5.68 33.15
C GLY A 114 21.15 5.95 31.86
N ARG A 115 20.86 4.88 31.13
CA ARG A 115 20.18 4.90 29.84
C ARG A 115 18.67 4.85 30.03
N LEU A 116 17.94 5.81 29.43
CA LEU A 116 16.50 5.82 29.34
C LEU A 116 16.08 5.44 27.93
N ILE A 117 15.02 4.69 27.80
CA ILE A 117 14.48 4.23 26.50
C ILE A 117 12.98 4.44 26.51
N ASN A 118 12.46 5.01 25.41
CA ASN A 118 11.03 5.09 25.17
C ASN A 118 10.69 4.88 23.71
N GLN A 119 9.46 4.46 23.42
CA GLN A 119 8.96 4.25 22.06
C GLN A 119 8.22 5.50 21.58
N ILE A 120 8.41 5.80 20.28
CA ILE A 120 7.74 6.89 19.57
C ILE A 120 7.05 6.29 18.35
N HIS A 121 5.83 6.68 18.11
CA HIS A 121 5.10 6.32 16.89
C HIS A 121 5.03 7.52 15.97
N LEU A 122 5.50 7.34 14.73
CA LEU A 122 5.27 8.28 13.63
C LEU A 122 4.15 7.73 12.78
N TYR A 123 2.94 8.24 13.00
CA TYR A 123 1.73 7.76 12.34
C TYR A 123 1.61 8.31 10.91
N ALA A 124 0.99 7.50 10.04
CA ALA A 124 0.61 7.92 8.70
C ALA A 124 -0.75 7.34 8.34
N ARG A 125 -1.60 8.16 7.71
CA ARG A 125 -2.88 7.71 7.17
C ARG A 125 -2.68 6.68 6.04
N PRO A 126 -3.71 5.87 5.73
CA PRO A 126 -3.65 4.97 4.58
C PRO A 126 -3.50 5.74 3.27
N VAL A 127 -2.60 5.25 2.40
CA VAL A 127 -2.39 5.72 1.02
C VAL A 127 -2.26 4.52 0.10
N ALA A 128 -2.65 4.65 -1.18
CA ALA A 128 -2.51 3.60 -2.17
C ALA A 128 -1.08 3.53 -2.71
N VAL A 129 -0.57 2.30 -2.93
CA VAL A 129 0.71 2.05 -3.62
C VAL A 129 0.41 1.80 -5.09
N ALA A 130 0.90 2.69 -5.95
CA ALA A 130 0.55 2.76 -7.38
C ALA A 130 1.64 2.24 -8.32
N ASP A 131 2.48 1.28 -7.88
CA ASP A 131 3.62 0.82 -8.68
C ASP A 131 3.18 0.14 -10.00
N ASN A 132 2.08 -0.62 -9.98
CA ASN A 132 1.56 -1.35 -11.13
C ASN A 132 0.07 -1.06 -11.41
N ASP A 133 -0.52 -0.11 -10.71
CA ASP A 133 -1.93 0.25 -10.83
C ASP A 133 -2.08 1.72 -11.25
N HIS A 134 -2.97 1.96 -12.20
CA HIS A 134 -3.41 3.30 -12.54
C HIS A 134 -4.66 3.66 -11.73
N PHE A 135 -4.53 4.66 -10.87
CA PHE A 135 -5.63 5.17 -10.07
C PHE A 135 -6.07 6.54 -10.55
N THR A 136 -7.37 6.75 -10.64
CA THR A 136 -7.99 8.06 -10.85
C THR A 136 -8.72 8.49 -9.57
N VAL A 137 -8.76 9.80 -9.32
CA VAL A 137 -9.50 10.36 -8.18
C VAL A 137 -10.98 10.36 -8.52
N LYS A 138 -11.81 9.85 -7.61
CA LYS A 138 -13.25 9.82 -7.74
C LYS A 138 -13.90 10.92 -6.90
N ASP A 139 -14.94 11.54 -7.44
CA ASP A 139 -15.78 12.54 -6.75
C ASP A 139 -14.99 13.73 -6.15
N ASN A 140 -13.86 14.12 -6.77
CA ASN A 140 -12.93 15.13 -6.25
C ASN A 140 -12.43 14.85 -4.81
N ASN A 141 -12.49 13.60 -4.37
CA ASN A 141 -11.97 13.16 -3.10
C ASN A 141 -10.63 12.45 -3.30
N GLU A 142 -9.53 13.09 -2.92
CA GLU A 142 -8.17 12.55 -3.05
C GLU A 142 -7.99 11.17 -2.38
N PHE A 143 -8.84 10.83 -1.43
CA PHE A 143 -8.80 9.53 -0.73
C PHE A 143 -9.93 8.57 -1.16
N HIS A 144 -10.57 8.84 -2.30
CA HIS A 144 -11.46 7.91 -3.00
C HIS A 144 -10.90 7.68 -4.41
N LEU A 145 -10.36 6.50 -4.65
CA LEU A 145 -9.65 6.17 -5.88
C LEU A 145 -10.45 5.13 -6.67
N GLU A 146 -10.41 5.26 -7.97
CA GLU A 146 -10.89 4.26 -8.91
C GLU A 146 -9.69 3.65 -9.63
N ALA A 147 -9.54 2.33 -9.53
CA ALA A 147 -8.50 1.57 -10.22
C ALA A 147 -8.95 1.18 -11.63
N GLU A 148 -7.98 0.91 -12.50
CA GLU A 148 -8.24 0.41 -13.83
C GLU A 148 -9.09 -0.87 -13.79
N ARG A 149 -10.06 -0.96 -14.71
CA ARG A 149 -10.96 -2.10 -14.87
C ARG A 149 -10.18 -3.38 -15.18
N ARG A 150 -10.47 -4.43 -14.45
CA ARG A 150 -9.84 -5.73 -14.65
C ARG A 150 -10.76 -6.66 -15.44
N TYR A 151 -10.17 -7.39 -16.38
CA TYR A 151 -10.85 -8.41 -17.18
C TYR A 151 -10.30 -9.78 -16.87
N VAL A 152 -11.18 -10.77 -16.75
CA VAL A 152 -10.83 -12.18 -16.55
C VAL A 152 -11.71 -13.04 -17.47
N GLN A 153 -11.19 -14.17 -17.94
CA GLN A 153 -12.02 -15.14 -18.66
C GLN A 153 -12.80 -16.00 -17.66
N ARG A 154 -13.98 -16.45 -18.06
CA ARG A 154 -14.76 -17.38 -17.27
C ARG A 154 -13.96 -18.67 -17.05
N GLY A 155 -13.93 -19.17 -15.81
CA GLY A 155 -13.16 -20.34 -15.42
C GLY A 155 -11.73 -20.04 -14.93
N ASP A 156 -11.16 -18.88 -15.29
CA ASP A 156 -9.81 -18.51 -14.85
C ASP A 156 -9.81 -17.99 -13.42
N ALA A 157 -8.65 -18.15 -12.76
CA ALA A 157 -8.38 -17.53 -11.47
C ALA A 157 -7.98 -16.06 -11.63
N THR A 158 -8.36 -15.22 -10.68
CA THR A 158 -7.94 -13.83 -10.61
C THR A 158 -7.79 -13.36 -9.17
N ASN A 159 -6.97 -12.34 -8.98
CA ASN A 159 -6.84 -11.65 -7.69
C ASN A 159 -7.19 -10.18 -7.82
N ILE A 160 -7.83 -9.63 -6.81
CA ILE A 160 -8.14 -8.20 -6.68
C ILE A 160 -7.39 -7.71 -5.46
N THR A 161 -6.41 -6.82 -5.64
CA THR A 161 -5.56 -6.32 -4.56
C THR A 161 -6.04 -4.99 -4.03
N CYS A 162 -5.85 -4.76 -2.74
CA CYS A 162 -5.99 -3.47 -2.09
C CYS A 162 -4.60 -2.98 -1.64
N PRO A 163 -3.80 -2.40 -2.55
CA PRO A 163 -2.42 -2.08 -2.30
C PRO A 163 -2.32 -0.78 -1.49
N VAL A 164 -2.49 -0.90 -0.17
CA VAL A 164 -2.46 0.25 0.75
C VAL A 164 -1.30 0.14 1.72
N PHE A 165 -0.74 1.29 2.05
CA PHE A 165 0.26 1.45 3.10
C PHE A 165 -0.20 2.50 4.10
N GLY A 166 0.08 2.29 5.37
CA GLY A 166 -0.19 3.22 6.47
C GLY A 166 0.43 2.72 7.77
N TYR A 167 0.54 3.58 8.74
CA TYR A 167 0.99 3.16 10.06
C TYR A 167 0.12 3.82 11.15
N PRO A 168 -0.49 3.01 12.03
CA PRO A 168 -0.52 1.53 12.08
C PRO A 168 -1.03 0.89 10.79
N THR A 169 -0.73 -0.41 10.60
CA THR A 169 -1.21 -1.14 9.41
C THR A 169 -2.72 -1.03 9.29
N PRO A 170 -3.25 -0.56 8.13
CA PRO A 170 -4.68 -0.39 7.95
C PRO A 170 -5.45 -1.72 8.01
N GLY A 171 -6.59 -1.71 8.67
CA GLY A 171 -7.58 -2.76 8.56
C GLY A 171 -8.35 -2.61 7.24
N ILE A 172 -8.54 -3.71 6.51
CA ILE A 172 -9.18 -3.72 5.20
C ILE A 172 -10.55 -4.37 5.31
N LYS A 173 -11.54 -3.72 4.70
CA LYS A 173 -12.90 -4.25 4.52
C LYS A 173 -13.25 -4.26 3.04
N TRP A 174 -13.78 -5.38 2.57
CA TRP A 174 -14.24 -5.53 1.19
C TRP A 174 -15.76 -5.51 1.10
N THR A 175 -16.27 -4.84 0.06
CA THR A 175 -17.65 -4.92 -0.37
C THR A 175 -17.73 -5.23 -1.86
N LYS A 176 -18.85 -5.84 -2.31
CA LYS A 176 -19.15 -6.07 -3.71
C LYS A 176 -20.51 -5.44 -4.02
N ASP A 177 -20.55 -4.55 -5.01
CA ASP A 177 -21.75 -3.82 -5.42
C ASP A 177 -22.47 -3.14 -4.23
N GLY A 178 -21.67 -2.60 -3.27
CA GLY A 178 -22.14 -1.95 -2.05
C GLY A 178 -22.56 -2.88 -0.91
N ASN A 179 -22.56 -4.20 -1.10
CA ASN A 179 -22.89 -5.17 -0.08
C ASN A 179 -21.63 -5.77 0.55
N PRO A 180 -21.65 -6.15 1.84
CA PRO A 180 -20.55 -6.87 2.46
C PRO A 180 -20.17 -8.11 1.62
N LEU A 181 -18.87 -8.30 1.39
CA LEU A 181 -18.39 -9.42 0.62
C LEU A 181 -18.56 -10.72 1.42
N GLU A 182 -19.25 -11.68 0.84
CA GLU A 182 -19.36 -13.03 1.38
C GLU A 182 -18.22 -13.90 0.83
N LEU A 183 -17.46 -14.53 1.74
CA LEU A 183 -16.43 -15.49 1.38
C LEU A 183 -17.07 -16.84 1.06
N SER A 184 -16.50 -17.58 0.12
CA SER A 184 -16.96 -18.88 -0.33
C SER A 184 -15.78 -19.76 -0.70
N ASP A 185 -16.02 -21.01 -1.11
CA ASP A 185 -14.97 -21.91 -1.59
C ASP A 185 -14.21 -21.35 -2.81
N LYS A 186 -14.84 -20.44 -3.57
CA LYS A 186 -14.25 -19.78 -4.73
C LYS A 186 -13.71 -18.38 -4.45
N ILE A 187 -14.06 -17.78 -3.32
CA ILE A 187 -13.65 -16.44 -2.94
C ILE A 187 -12.98 -16.50 -1.56
N SER A 188 -11.70 -16.20 -1.51
CA SER A 188 -10.91 -16.19 -0.28
C SER A 188 -10.08 -14.91 -0.15
N LEU A 189 -9.65 -14.60 1.09
CA LEU A 189 -8.76 -13.49 1.39
C LEU A 189 -7.34 -14.01 1.62
N GLU A 190 -6.38 -13.49 0.88
CA GLU A 190 -4.96 -13.68 1.10
C GLU A 190 -4.28 -12.34 1.42
N GLY A 191 -4.05 -12.08 2.71
CA GLY A 191 -3.50 -10.81 3.18
C GLY A 191 -4.40 -9.64 2.78
N VAL A 192 -3.92 -8.78 1.87
CA VAL A 192 -4.67 -7.60 1.36
C VAL A 192 -5.38 -7.90 0.02
N ALA A 193 -5.25 -9.11 -0.50
CA ALA A 193 -5.82 -9.51 -1.78
C ALA A 193 -7.06 -10.38 -1.60
N LEU A 194 -8.03 -10.18 -2.47
CA LEU A 194 -9.16 -11.05 -2.68
C LEU A 194 -8.81 -11.99 -3.82
N LEU A 195 -8.83 -13.30 -3.56
CA LEU A 195 -8.57 -14.34 -4.54
C LEU A 195 -9.89 -14.96 -4.99
N ILE A 196 -10.10 -15.01 -6.31
CA ILE A 196 -11.21 -15.73 -6.96
C ILE A 196 -10.57 -16.89 -7.73
N SER A 197 -10.80 -18.12 -7.26
CA SER A 197 -10.16 -19.32 -7.83
C SER A 197 -10.72 -19.73 -9.17
N GLU A 198 -11.99 -19.42 -9.44
CA GLU A 198 -12.70 -19.75 -10.68
C GLU A 198 -13.73 -18.65 -10.95
N ALA A 199 -13.41 -17.74 -11.88
CA ALA A 199 -14.28 -16.62 -12.21
C ALA A 199 -15.54 -17.09 -12.96
N ASP A 200 -16.70 -16.59 -12.57
CA ASP A 200 -17.96 -16.76 -13.28
C ASP A 200 -18.67 -15.40 -13.38
N TYR A 201 -19.68 -15.28 -14.24
CA TYR A 201 -20.40 -14.03 -14.50
C TYR A 201 -20.95 -13.34 -13.25
N HIS A 202 -21.37 -14.11 -12.24
CA HIS A 202 -21.85 -13.57 -10.98
C HIS A 202 -20.72 -12.95 -10.12
N HIS A 203 -19.45 -13.23 -10.44
CA HIS A 203 -18.30 -12.57 -9.82
C HIS A 203 -17.98 -11.20 -10.45
N ALA A 204 -18.54 -10.88 -11.64
CA ALA A 204 -18.43 -9.54 -12.19
C ALA A 204 -19.11 -8.52 -11.27
N GLY A 205 -18.60 -7.30 -11.22
CA GLY A 205 -19.14 -6.23 -10.40
C GLY A 205 -18.10 -5.28 -9.85
N LEU A 206 -18.55 -4.33 -9.04
CA LEU A 206 -17.72 -3.34 -8.39
C LEU A 206 -17.26 -3.86 -7.03
N TYR A 207 -15.96 -4.08 -6.90
CA TYR A 207 -15.31 -4.40 -5.63
C TYR A 207 -14.75 -3.13 -5.03
N THR A 208 -15.18 -2.81 -3.81
CA THR A 208 -14.69 -1.65 -3.07
C THR A 208 -13.88 -2.11 -1.87
N CYS A 209 -12.64 -1.63 -1.79
CA CYS A 209 -11.77 -1.81 -0.65
C CYS A 209 -11.79 -0.55 0.20
N GLU A 210 -12.19 -0.67 1.46
CA GLU A 210 -12.08 0.37 2.48
C GLU A 210 -10.92 0.04 3.41
N ALA A 211 -9.90 0.90 3.45
CA ALA A 211 -8.77 0.73 4.35
C ALA A 211 -8.72 1.85 5.39
N VAL A 212 -8.75 1.46 6.66
CA VAL A 212 -8.81 2.38 7.81
C VAL A 212 -7.71 2.02 8.78
N ASN A 213 -6.98 3.00 9.28
CA ASN A 213 -6.20 2.85 10.49
C ASN A 213 -6.69 3.81 11.59
N GLU A 214 -6.36 3.49 12.83
CA GLU A 214 -6.72 4.29 13.99
C GLU A 214 -5.47 4.60 14.79
N TYR A 215 -5.30 5.86 15.14
CA TYR A 215 -4.20 6.30 16.00
C TYR A 215 -4.56 7.51 16.83
N THR A 216 -3.85 7.67 17.95
CA THR A 216 -4.02 8.83 18.85
C THR A 216 -2.72 9.62 18.92
N ALA A 217 -2.76 10.88 18.54
CA ALA A 217 -1.65 11.80 18.65
C ALA A 217 -2.13 13.14 19.23
N GLY A 218 -1.36 13.73 20.14
CA GLY A 218 -1.71 14.99 20.79
C GLY A 218 -3.06 14.95 21.53
N GLY A 219 -3.47 13.78 22.05
CA GLY A 219 -4.76 13.59 22.74
C GLY A 219 -5.97 13.49 21.82
N LYS A 220 -5.79 13.54 20.49
CA LYS A 220 -6.85 13.39 19.49
C LYS A 220 -6.76 12.03 18.79
N THR A 221 -7.85 11.27 18.80
CA THR A 221 -7.97 10.05 18.03
C THR A 221 -8.45 10.36 16.61
N SER A 222 -7.80 9.78 15.63
CA SER A 222 -8.10 9.91 14.20
C SER A 222 -8.30 8.53 13.59
N LYS A 223 -9.29 8.42 12.66
CA LYS A 223 -9.62 7.22 11.91
C LYS A 223 -9.65 7.54 10.40
N PRO A 224 -8.50 7.86 9.80
CA PRO A 224 -8.47 8.18 8.38
C PRO A 224 -8.79 6.96 7.52
N LEU A 225 -9.58 7.19 6.48
CA LEU A 225 -10.06 6.21 5.51
C LEU A 225 -9.46 6.50 4.14
N ILE A 226 -9.18 5.44 3.39
CA ILE A 226 -9.02 5.45 1.93
C ILE A 226 -9.96 4.41 1.34
N VAL A 227 -10.58 4.75 0.21
CA VAL A 227 -11.48 3.89 -0.55
C VAL A 227 -10.88 3.63 -1.92
N ILE A 228 -10.84 2.39 -2.36
CA ILE A 228 -10.37 2.00 -3.68
C ILE A 228 -11.45 1.15 -4.35
N ASP A 229 -12.02 1.69 -5.42
CA ASP A 229 -12.99 1.01 -6.28
C ASP A 229 -12.27 0.25 -7.40
N ARG A 230 -12.68 -0.98 -7.65
CA ARG A 230 -12.11 -1.81 -8.72
C ARG A 230 -13.21 -2.61 -9.42
N MET A 231 -13.43 -2.33 -10.70
CA MET A 231 -14.39 -3.05 -11.51
C MET A 231 -13.78 -4.36 -12.05
N LEU A 232 -14.46 -5.46 -11.84
CA LEU A 232 -14.13 -6.76 -12.43
C LEU A 232 -15.18 -7.13 -13.50
N ASP A 233 -14.71 -7.41 -14.70
CA ASP A 233 -15.52 -7.92 -15.79
C ASP A 233 -15.10 -9.35 -16.14
N VAL A 234 -16.09 -10.25 -16.26
CA VAL A 234 -15.86 -11.64 -16.65
C VAL A 234 -16.29 -11.82 -18.11
N LYS A 235 -15.32 -12.20 -18.96
CA LYS A 235 -15.54 -12.44 -20.38
C LYS A 235 -15.83 -13.92 -20.67
N SER A 236 -16.63 -14.17 -21.71
CA SER A 236 -16.85 -15.53 -22.21
C SER A 236 -15.54 -16.13 -22.73
N GLU A 237 -15.34 -17.41 -22.52
CA GLU A 237 -14.26 -18.21 -23.12
C GLU A 237 -14.21 -18.08 -24.65
N LEU A 238 -15.39 -17.88 -25.28
CA LEU A 238 -15.54 -17.76 -26.73
C LEU A 238 -15.47 -16.31 -27.24
N ALA A 239 -15.13 -15.34 -26.40
CA ALA A 239 -15.07 -13.91 -26.78
C ALA A 239 -14.15 -13.64 -27.97
N TRP A 240 -13.11 -14.44 -28.18
CA TRP A 240 -12.20 -14.36 -29.31
C TRP A 240 -12.82 -14.77 -30.67
N LEU A 241 -13.91 -15.56 -30.64
CA LEU A 241 -14.61 -15.95 -31.87
C LEU A 241 -15.39 -14.80 -32.52
N TYR A 242 -15.82 -13.79 -31.75
CA TYR A 242 -16.59 -12.68 -32.28
C TYR A 242 -15.88 -11.90 -33.40
N PRO A 243 -14.63 -11.44 -33.22
CA PRO A 243 -13.91 -10.76 -34.30
C PRO A 243 -13.65 -11.66 -35.50
N LEU A 244 -13.42 -12.98 -35.29
CA LEU A 244 -13.25 -13.92 -36.40
C LEU A 244 -14.55 -14.09 -37.21
N ALA A 245 -15.72 -14.17 -36.52
CA ALA A 245 -17.01 -14.26 -37.20
C ALA A 245 -17.28 -13.02 -38.05
N VAL A 246 -16.96 -11.82 -37.55
CA VAL A 246 -17.11 -10.57 -38.30
C VAL A 246 -16.22 -10.56 -39.56
N ILE A 247 -14.96 -10.95 -39.43
CA ILE A 247 -14.02 -11.07 -40.56
C ILE A 247 -14.57 -12.06 -41.61
N PHE A 248 -15.04 -13.22 -41.15
CA PHE A 248 -15.61 -14.25 -42.03
C PHE A 248 -16.82 -13.74 -42.81
N ILE A 249 -17.74 -13.04 -42.15
CA ILE A 249 -18.91 -12.43 -42.79
C ILE A 249 -18.49 -11.41 -43.86
N ILE A 250 -17.51 -10.54 -43.56
CA ILE A 250 -16.99 -9.55 -44.52
C ILE A 250 -16.42 -10.25 -45.74
N LEU A 251 -15.58 -11.27 -45.56
CA LEU A 251 -14.97 -12.05 -46.65
C LEU A 251 -16.06 -12.74 -47.49
N LEU A 252 -17.09 -13.31 -46.86
CA LEU A 252 -18.20 -13.94 -47.55
C LEU A 252 -18.97 -12.94 -48.43
N VAL A 253 -19.27 -11.75 -47.86
CA VAL A 253 -19.95 -10.69 -48.63
C VAL A 253 -19.10 -10.25 -49.83
N LEU A 254 -17.79 -10.02 -49.63
CA LEU A 254 -16.89 -9.68 -50.72
C LEU A 254 -16.86 -10.76 -51.82
N PHE A 255 -16.81 -12.02 -51.42
CA PHE A 255 -16.81 -13.15 -52.37
C PHE A 255 -18.13 -13.21 -53.17
N LEU A 256 -19.27 -12.96 -52.53
CA LEU A 256 -20.58 -12.90 -53.21
C LEU A 256 -20.63 -11.71 -54.20
N VAL A 257 -20.15 -10.52 -53.81
CA VAL A 257 -20.12 -9.35 -54.69
C VAL A 257 -19.21 -9.59 -55.91
N ILE A 258 -17.99 -10.09 -55.69
CA ILE A 258 -17.05 -10.41 -56.77
C ILE A 258 -17.66 -11.48 -57.73
N GLY A 259 -18.22 -12.56 -57.15
CA GLY A 259 -18.87 -13.61 -57.91
C GLY A 259 -20.03 -13.09 -58.74
N PHE A 260 -20.88 -12.25 -58.17
CA PHE A 260 -22.00 -11.63 -58.85
C PHE A 260 -21.53 -10.71 -60.02
N CYS A 261 -20.52 -9.88 -59.76
CA CYS A 261 -19.91 -9.01 -60.79
C CYS A 261 -19.32 -9.84 -61.95
N GLU A 262 -18.63 -10.92 -61.66
CA GLU A 262 -18.06 -11.79 -62.67
C GLU A 262 -19.13 -12.52 -63.53
N ILE A 263 -20.19 -13.01 -62.89
CA ILE A 263 -21.34 -13.61 -63.59
C ILE A 263 -22.01 -12.58 -64.51
N ARG A 264 -22.22 -11.32 -64.00
CA ARG A 264 -22.80 -10.24 -64.77
C ARG A 264 -21.94 -9.88 -65.97
N LYS A 265 -20.61 -9.77 -65.82
CA LYS A 265 -19.67 -9.50 -66.88
C LYS A 265 -19.66 -10.59 -67.93
N ARG A 266 -19.71 -11.88 -67.51
CA ARG A 266 -19.79 -13.03 -68.44
C ARG A 266 -21.08 -13.04 -69.26
N ARG A 267 -22.20 -12.63 -68.64
CA ARG A 267 -23.50 -12.51 -69.37
C ARG A 267 -23.45 -11.34 -70.39
N GLN A 268 -22.89 -10.19 -70.08
CA GLN A 268 -22.74 -9.08 -70.98
C GLN A 268 -21.83 -9.42 -72.15
N ASN A 269 -20.70 -10.08 -71.89
CA ASN A 269 -19.75 -10.49 -72.96
C ASN A 269 -20.35 -11.57 -73.89
N ARG A 270 -21.31 -12.41 -73.42
CA ARG A 270 -22.06 -13.30 -74.28
C ARG A 270 -23.04 -12.54 -75.20
N GLN A 271 -23.76 -11.56 -74.67
CA GLN A 271 -24.69 -10.77 -75.47
C GLN A 271 -23.97 -9.96 -76.54
N SER A 272 -22.82 -9.36 -76.26
CA SER A 272 -22.06 -8.57 -77.23
C SER A 272 -21.47 -9.46 -78.37
N ARG A 273 -21.20 -10.72 -78.12
CA ARG A 273 -20.77 -11.68 -79.18
C ARG A 273 -21.91 -12.09 -80.10
N TYR A 274 -23.16 -12.15 -79.59
CA TYR A 274 -24.32 -12.43 -80.46
C TYR A 274 -24.61 -11.25 -81.39
N PHE A 275 -24.45 -10.00 -80.99
CA PHE A 275 -24.66 -8.82 -81.81
C PHE A 275 -23.52 -8.50 -82.81
N SER A 276 -22.40 -9.15 -82.71
CA SER A 276 -21.28 -8.96 -83.68
C SER A 276 -21.21 -10.01 -84.77
N GLN A 277 -22.20 -10.94 -84.84
CA GLN A 277 -22.31 -12.00 -85.87
C GLN A 277 -23.47 -11.79 -86.83
N GLU A 278 -24.26 -10.67 -86.74
CA GLU A 278 -25.19 -10.19 -87.77
C GLU A 278 -24.53 -9.05 -88.53
#